data_c191bf0a5a67940c5340ac63a2751d89
#
_entry.id   c191bf0a5a67940c5340ac63a2751d89
#
_cell.length_a   1.000
_cell.length_b   1.000
_cell.length_c   1.000
_cell.angle_alpha   90.00
_cell.angle_beta   90.00
_cell.angle_gamma   90.00
#
_symmetry.space_group_name_H-M   'P 1'
#
loop_
_entity.id
_entity.type
_entity.pdbx_description
1 polymer ?
#
loop_
_entity_poly.entity_id
_entity_poly.type
_entity_poly.pdbx_seq_one_letter_code
_entity_poly.pdbx_strand_id
1 'polypeptide(L)'
;MRIDQLVPAFHHGDAIGDTAFHMKKVFLSRGFQSEIYCLTHDSCLKEESKPFDSFQNPASSDITILHFALPSPLTNAFINMPGKKVIIYHNITPPEFFNGFSEDMGRICHLGRDELLTLVPHVSLALADSEFNRKELLELGFHRAEVFPLFIDFERYKKPASNFMYEFFREDRTNVLFVGRIVPNKKIDELIKVIFYYKKYISPLVRLIIVGKTSSLPKYYQSLVCLADEFYLNPEEICFTGHISDEEMYALYKVSDVFLSLSEHEGFGLPFVESMIFDLPIVAYDCTAVPYTLGEAGILIKDKRVDYIGELVHIVAHDNKLREEIIRGQRKRLKEFKDLELEKFLLKSLDNLI
;
A
#
# COMPACT_ATOMS: atom_id res chain seq x y z
N MET A 1 -21.89 10.18 22.24
CA MET A 1 -20.56 9.60 22.25
C MET A 1 -19.81 10.09 21.03
N ARG A 2 -18.56 10.39 21.18
CA ARG A 2 -17.68 10.90 20.13
C ARG A 2 -16.65 9.82 19.77
N ILE A 3 -16.38 9.65 18.46
CA ILE A 3 -15.34 8.76 17.95
C ILE A 3 -14.48 9.58 17.00
N ASP A 4 -13.35 10.06 17.47
CA ASP A 4 -12.45 10.90 16.70
C ASP A 4 -11.23 10.13 16.20
N GLN A 5 -10.66 10.61 15.09
CA GLN A 5 -9.50 10.02 14.47
C GLN A 5 -8.32 10.99 14.45
N LEU A 6 -7.15 10.50 14.82
CA LEU A 6 -5.87 11.21 14.74
C LEU A 6 -5.06 10.64 13.57
N VAL A 7 -4.81 11.46 12.57
CA VAL A 7 -4.09 11.08 11.34
C VAL A 7 -2.89 12.03 11.19
N PRO A 8 -1.64 11.55 11.27
CA PRO A 8 -0.48 12.44 11.17
C PRO A 8 -0.46 13.28 9.89
N ALA A 9 -0.78 12.66 8.76
CA ALA A 9 -0.84 13.32 7.45
C ALA A 9 -2.10 12.88 6.71
N PHE A 10 -2.98 13.82 6.36
CA PHE A 10 -4.24 13.55 5.67
C PHE A 10 -4.15 14.09 4.24
N HIS A 11 -3.78 13.19 3.33
CA HIS A 11 -3.55 13.53 1.93
C HIS A 11 -4.47 12.73 1.00
N HIS A 12 -4.84 13.34 -0.13
CA HIS A 12 -5.65 12.71 -1.15
C HIS A 12 -4.86 11.59 -1.86
N GLY A 13 -5.51 10.45 -2.06
CA GLY A 13 -4.89 9.28 -2.73
C GLY A 13 -3.92 8.49 -1.83
N ASP A 14 -3.85 8.82 -0.53
CA ASP A 14 -3.18 8.00 0.48
C ASP A 14 -4.18 7.03 1.11
N ALA A 15 -3.86 5.74 1.11
CA ALA A 15 -4.73 4.69 1.64
C ALA A 15 -5.12 4.90 3.13
N ILE A 16 -4.25 5.53 3.92
CA ILE A 16 -4.52 5.87 5.32
C ILE A 16 -5.59 6.96 5.39
N GLY A 17 -5.43 8.02 4.60
CA GLY A 17 -6.38 9.12 4.51
C GLY A 17 -7.75 8.66 4.02
N ASP A 18 -7.77 7.85 2.96
CA ASP A 18 -9.01 7.28 2.41
C ASP A 18 -9.73 6.41 3.44
N THR A 19 -8.99 5.58 4.19
CA THR A 19 -9.55 4.75 5.29
C THR A 19 -10.15 5.62 6.38
N ALA A 20 -9.43 6.65 6.86
CA ALA A 20 -9.93 7.55 7.89
C ALA A 20 -11.20 8.29 7.45
N PHE A 21 -11.25 8.73 6.20
CA PHE A 21 -12.41 9.39 5.63
C PHE A 21 -13.65 8.48 5.57
N HIS A 22 -13.50 7.25 5.11
CA HIS A 22 -14.58 6.28 5.09
C HIS A 22 -15.08 5.95 6.49
N MET A 23 -14.19 5.75 7.44
CA MET A 23 -14.55 5.51 8.84
C MET A 23 -15.34 6.68 9.43
N LYS A 24 -14.95 7.93 9.17
CA LYS A 24 -15.71 9.12 9.59
C LYS A 24 -17.14 9.06 9.06
N LYS A 25 -17.33 8.73 7.77
CA LYS A 25 -18.66 8.59 7.17
C LYS A 25 -19.49 7.50 7.85
N VAL A 26 -18.88 6.35 8.14
CA VAL A 26 -19.55 5.25 8.86
C VAL A 26 -20.01 5.70 10.23
N PHE A 27 -19.16 6.35 11.02
CA PHE A 27 -19.53 6.83 12.36
C PHE A 27 -20.65 7.86 12.32
N LEU A 28 -20.57 8.84 11.42
CA LEU A 28 -21.62 9.86 11.26
C LEU A 28 -22.96 9.23 10.83
N SER A 29 -22.95 8.24 9.93
CA SER A 29 -24.16 7.54 9.49
C SER A 29 -24.85 6.75 10.62
N ARG A 30 -24.13 6.41 11.67
CA ARG A 30 -24.61 5.72 12.86
C ARG A 30 -24.96 6.66 14.02
N GLY A 31 -24.92 7.97 13.79
CA GLY A 31 -25.30 8.97 14.78
C GLY A 31 -24.21 9.31 15.81
N PHE A 32 -22.97 8.84 15.62
CA PHE A 32 -21.83 9.30 16.43
C PHE A 32 -21.36 10.68 15.95
N GLN A 33 -20.78 11.45 16.84
CA GLN A 33 -19.96 12.60 16.48
C GLN A 33 -18.60 12.07 16.08
N SER A 34 -18.06 12.51 14.95
CA SER A 34 -16.74 12.05 14.46
C SER A 34 -16.04 13.12 13.64
N GLU A 35 -14.78 13.36 13.99
CA GLU A 35 -13.90 14.25 13.26
C GLU A 35 -12.53 13.61 13.02
N ILE A 36 -11.86 14.08 11.96
CA ILE A 36 -10.47 13.73 11.67
C ILE A 36 -9.60 14.91 12.08
N TYR A 37 -8.63 14.69 12.96
CA TYR A 37 -7.64 15.68 13.37
C TYR A 37 -6.26 15.29 12.81
N CYS A 38 -5.56 16.24 12.19
CA CYS A 38 -4.30 15.98 11.52
C CYS A 38 -3.26 17.07 11.78
N LEU A 39 -1.98 16.73 11.60
CA LEU A 39 -0.88 17.68 11.65
C LEU A 39 -0.73 18.41 10.31
N THR A 40 -0.91 17.68 9.21
CA THR A 40 -0.89 18.21 7.84
C THR A 40 -2.04 17.65 7.01
N HIS A 41 -2.55 18.45 6.08
CA HIS A 41 -3.56 18.03 5.12
C HIS A 41 -3.38 18.74 3.78
N ASP A 42 -3.91 18.13 2.72
CA ASP A 42 -4.03 18.79 1.43
C ASP A 42 -5.13 19.86 1.46
N SER A 43 -4.95 20.93 0.69
CA SER A 43 -5.90 22.06 0.63
C SER A 43 -7.32 21.64 0.25
N CYS A 44 -7.46 20.61 -0.61
CA CYS A 44 -8.76 20.07 -1.04
C CYS A 44 -9.48 19.26 0.07
N LEU A 45 -8.78 18.83 1.13
CA LEU A 45 -9.34 18.07 2.25
C LEU A 45 -9.58 18.91 3.52
N LYS A 46 -9.41 20.23 3.42
CA LYS A 46 -9.51 21.16 4.55
C LYS A 46 -10.89 21.17 5.23
N GLU A 47 -11.95 20.89 4.49
CA GLU A 47 -13.31 20.82 5.05
C GLU A 47 -13.61 19.48 5.72
N GLU A 48 -12.84 18.45 5.40
CA GLU A 48 -13.04 17.07 5.90
C GLU A 48 -12.24 16.77 7.17
N SER A 49 -11.28 17.63 7.51
CA SER A 49 -10.40 17.46 8.67
C SER A 49 -10.22 18.76 9.44
N LYS A 50 -9.72 18.64 10.66
CA LYS A 50 -9.37 19.78 11.54
C LYS A 50 -7.89 19.73 11.89
N PRO A 51 -7.23 20.88 12.10
CA PRO A 51 -5.88 20.88 12.63
C PRO A 51 -5.87 20.32 14.06
N PHE A 52 -4.85 19.53 14.41
CA PHE A 52 -4.74 18.91 15.72
C PHE A 52 -4.76 19.92 16.88
N ASP A 53 -4.25 21.14 16.69
CA ASP A 53 -4.29 22.20 17.69
C ASP A 53 -5.71 22.58 18.13
N SER A 54 -6.73 22.27 17.35
CA SER A 54 -8.14 22.45 17.68
C SER A 54 -8.78 21.25 18.40
N PHE A 55 -8.02 20.18 18.64
CA PHE A 55 -8.51 18.98 19.29
C PHE A 55 -8.86 19.23 20.75
N GLN A 56 -10.04 18.82 21.14
CA GLN A 56 -10.50 18.89 22.53
C GLN A 56 -10.43 17.51 23.18
N ASN A 57 -9.91 17.44 24.39
CA ASN A 57 -9.82 16.18 25.13
C ASN A 57 -11.16 15.44 25.14
N PRO A 58 -11.15 14.13 24.85
CA PRO A 58 -12.36 13.31 24.87
C PRO A 58 -12.85 13.11 26.32
N ALA A 59 -14.13 12.80 26.47
CA ALA A 59 -14.66 12.28 27.71
C ALA A 59 -14.19 10.82 27.93
N SER A 60 -14.34 10.30 29.14
CA SER A 60 -13.95 8.93 29.46
C SER A 60 -14.73 7.85 28.66
N SER A 61 -15.91 8.20 28.19
CA SER A 61 -16.77 7.35 27.34
C SER A 61 -16.46 7.43 25.84
N ASP A 62 -15.70 8.45 25.42
CA ASP A 62 -15.38 8.65 24.00
C ASP A 62 -14.23 7.73 23.54
N ILE A 63 -14.17 7.50 22.21
CA ILE A 63 -13.12 6.70 21.58
C ILE A 63 -12.25 7.63 20.74
N THR A 64 -10.93 7.47 20.87
CA THR A 64 -9.97 8.09 19.97
C THR A 64 -9.23 7.02 19.23
N ILE A 65 -9.16 7.14 17.88
CA ILE A 65 -8.48 6.22 16.98
C ILE A 65 -7.23 6.91 16.45
N LEU A 66 -6.07 6.31 16.67
CA LEU A 66 -4.80 6.78 16.10
C LEU A 66 -4.42 5.93 14.89
N HIS A 67 -4.27 6.56 13.73
CA HIS A 67 -3.66 5.93 12.56
C HIS A 67 -2.15 5.96 12.70
N PHE A 68 -1.54 4.81 12.87
CA PHE A 68 -0.12 4.68 13.20
C PHE A 68 0.67 4.00 12.07
N ALA A 69 1.62 4.74 11.49
CA ALA A 69 2.52 4.25 10.45
C ALA A 69 3.98 4.69 10.69
N LEU A 70 4.19 5.84 11.32
CA LEU A 70 5.48 6.42 11.64
C LEU A 70 5.37 7.24 12.95
N PRO A 71 6.48 7.53 13.63
CA PRO A 71 6.47 8.32 14.86
C PRO A 71 5.89 9.71 14.61
N SER A 72 5.11 10.21 15.55
CA SER A 72 4.56 11.56 15.45
C SER A 72 4.22 12.15 16.82
N PRO A 73 4.14 13.49 16.94
CA PRO A 73 3.70 14.14 18.18
C PRO A 73 2.31 13.68 18.65
N LEU A 74 1.47 13.14 17.76
CA LEU A 74 0.13 12.64 18.10
C LEU A 74 0.18 11.46 19.05
N THR A 75 1.20 10.61 18.99
CA THR A 75 1.31 9.42 19.85
C THR A 75 1.42 9.82 21.32
N ASN A 76 2.28 10.77 21.64
CA ASN A 76 2.39 11.24 23.03
C ASN A 76 1.10 11.89 23.53
N ALA A 77 0.44 12.70 22.70
CA ALA A 77 -0.85 13.29 23.04
C ALA A 77 -1.91 12.18 23.24
N PHE A 78 -1.97 11.19 22.33
CA PHE A 78 -2.89 10.07 22.41
C PHE A 78 -2.72 9.23 23.68
N ILE A 79 -1.49 8.96 24.12
CA ILE A 79 -1.21 8.23 25.36
C ILE A 79 -1.78 8.95 26.57
N ASN A 80 -1.61 10.28 26.64
CA ASN A 80 -1.94 11.10 27.80
C ASN A 80 -3.40 11.58 27.88
N MET A 81 -4.18 11.46 26.80
CA MET A 81 -5.58 11.87 26.82
C MET A 81 -6.47 10.83 27.53
N PRO A 82 -7.61 11.25 28.11
CA PRO A 82 -8.62 10.33 28.65
C PRO A 82 -9.36 9.59 27.52
N GLY A 83 -10.27 8.69 27.90
CA GLY A 83 -11.10 7.95 26.96
C GLY A 83 -10.50 6.63 26.52
N LYS A 84 -11.23 5.95 25.63
CA LYS A 84 -10.88 4.63 25.09
C LYS A 84 -10.00 4.81 23.87
N LYS A 85 -8.97 3.99 23.76
CA LYS A 85 -7.90 4.12 22.78
C LYS A 85 -7.87 2.96 21.81
N VAL A 86 -7.93 3.28 20.53
CA VAL A 86 -7.82 2.32 19.43
C VAL A 86 -6.68 2.76 18.52
N ILE A 87 -5.87 1.84 18.03
CA ILE A 87 -4.93 2.13 16.94
C ILE A 87 -5.33 1.41 15.66
N ILE A 88 -5.00 2.01 14.51
CA ILE A 88 -4.93 1.31 13.23
C ILE A 88 -3.47 1.32 12.80
N TYR A 89 -2.90 0.13 12.74
CA TYR A 89 -1.49 -0.06 12.40
C TYR A 89 -1.32 -0.32 10.91
N HIS A 90 -0.67 0.63 10.24
CA HIS A 90 -0.44 0.62 8.80
C HIS A 90 0.93 0.07 8.40
N ASN A 91 1.60 -0.60 9.32
CA ASN A 91 2.92 -1.18 9.17
C ASN A 91 4.08 -0.16 9.17
N ILE A 92 5.23 -0.60 9.65
CA ILE A 92 6.50 0.14 9.59
C ILE A 92 7.55 -0.73 8.94
N THR A 93 8.08 -0.25 7.81
CA THR A 93 9.19 -0.92 7.12
C THR A 93 10.38 -1.09 8.06
N PRO A 94 11.01 -2.28 8.13
CA PRO A 94 12.22 -2.50 8.92
C PRO A 94 13.32 -1.49 8.54
N PRO A 95 13.99 -0.87 9.53
CA PRO A 95 14.97 0.18 9.29
C PRO A 95 16.17 -0.27 8.44
N GLU A 96 16.51 -1.55 8.48
CA GLU A 96 17.64 -2.15 7.77
C GLU A 96 17.56 -1.96 6.24
N PHE A 97 16.34 -1.89 5.69
CA PHE A 97 16.16 -1.63 4.26
C PHE A 97 16.72 -0.27 3.81
N PHE A 98 16.84 0.69 4.72
CA PHE A 98 17.33 2.03 4.41
C PHE A 98 18.85 2.19 4.55
N ASN A 99 19.55 1.15 5.03
CA ASN A 99 21.00 1.17 5.21
C ASN A 99 21.71 1.51 3.90
N GLY A 100 22.62 2.47 3.97
CA GLY A 100 23.37 2.96 2.80
C GLY A 100 22.59 3.93 1.89
N PHE A 101 21.27 4.05 2.03
CA PHE A 101 20.43 4.95 1.23
C PHE A 101 19.93 6.17 2.02
N SER A 102 19.46 5.99 3.26
CA SER A 102 19.01 7.07 4.11
C SER A 102 19.03 6.67 5.59
N GLU A 103 20.04 7.17 6.30
CA GLU A 103 20.12 7.00 7.76
C GLU A 103 18.94 7.64 8.49
N ASP A 104 18.44 8.78 7.99
CA ASP A 104 17.29 9.46 8.57
C ASP A 104 16.02 8.61 8.48
N MET A 105 15.73 7.99 7.32
CA MET A 105 14.58 7.09 7.19
C MET A 105 14.74 5.84 8.06
N GLY A 106 15.92 5.26 8.10
CA GLY A 106 16.22 4.13 9.00
C GLY A 106 15.94 4.51 10.46
N ARG A 107 16.43 5.66 10.90
CA ARG A 107 16.19 6.18 12.25
C ARG A 107 14.71 6.45 12.53
N ILE A 108 13.97 7.06 11.58
CA ILE A 108 12.52 7.30 11.72
C ILE A 108 11.77 5.99 11.87
N CYS A 109 12.06 4.99 11.05
CA CYS A 109 11.43 3.68 11.16
C CYS A 109 11.77 2.98 12.49
N HIS A 110 13.00 3.09 12.97
CA HIS A 110 13.41 2.55 14.26
C HIS A 110 12.64 3.22 15.41
N LEU A 111 12.62 4.55 15.44
CA LEU A 111 11.85 5.32 16.41
C LEU A 111 10.36 4.98 16.37
N GLY A 112 9.79 4.77 15.18
CA GLY A 112 8.38 4.36 15.05
C GLY A 112 8.10 3.00 15.67
N ARG A 113 9.01 2.03 15.54
CA ARG A 113 8.89 0.73 16.19
C ARG A 113 9.01 0.82 17.71
N ASP A 114 9.91 1.65 18.21
CA ASP A 114 10.02 1.93 19.65
C ASP A 114 8.77 2.63 20.20
N GLU A 115 8.25 3.60 19.45
CA GLU A 115 7.04 4.33 19.81
C GLU A 115 5.80 3.43 19.82
N LEU A 116 5.71 2.46 18.87
CA LEU A 116 4.65 1.45 18.84
C LEU A 116 4.61 0.62 20.14
N LEU A 117 5.76 0.27 20.69
CA LEU A 117 5.87 -0.44 21.98
C LEU A 117 5.30 0.38 23.14
N THR A 118 5.48 1.69 23.11
CA THR A 118 4.93 2.56 24.17
C THR A 118 3.40 2.60 24.19
N LEU A 119 2.75 2.27 23.06
CA LEU A 119 1.28 2.24 22.94
C LEU A 119 0.66 0.98 23.59
N VAL A 120 1.41 -0.12 23.72
CA VAL A 120 0.90 -1.41 24.21
C VAL A 120 0.06 -1.31 25.49
N PRO A 121 0.51 -0.64 26.57
CA PRO A 121 -0.24 -0.58 27.84
C PRO A 121 -1.46 0.37 27.80
N HIS A 122 -1.63 1.14 26.73
CA HIS A 122 -2.65 2.18 26.64
C HIS A 122 -3.80 1.86 25.69
N VAL A 123 -3.61 0.89 24.79
CA VAL A 123 -4.55 0.60 23.68
C VAL A 123 -5.50 -0.51 24.08
N SER A 124 -6.80 -0.26 23.94
CA SER A 124 -7.86 -1.24 24.21
C SER A 124 -8.11 -2.18 23.02
N LEU A 125 -7.84 -1.72 21.80
CA LEU A 125 -8.01 -2.46 20.56
C LEU A 125 -6.97 -1.97 19.54
N ALA A 126 -6.27 -2.90 18.91
CA ALA A 126 -5.42 -2.64 17.77
C ALA A 126 -6.03 -3.25 16.50
N LEU A 127 -6.23 -2.44 15.48
CA LEU A 127 -6.65 -2.85 14.14
C LEU A 127 -5.42 -2.89 13.23
N ALA A 128 -5.36 -3.86 12.35
CA ALA A 128 -4.19 -4.10 11.50
C ALA A 128 -4.62 -4.33 10.05
N ASP A 129 -3.97 -3.71 9.08
CA ASP A 129 -4.33 -3.78 7.67
C ASP A 129 -4.26 -5.21 7.10
N SER A 130 -3.49 -6.09 7.72
CA SER A 130 -3.30 -7.48 7.28
C SER A 130 -3.08 -8.44 8.45
N GLU A 131 -3.21 -9.73 8.18
CA GLU A 131 -2.89 -10.79 9.16
C GLU A 131 -1.41 -10.78 9.56
N PHE A 132 -0.52 -10.37 8.66
CA PHE A 132 0.90 -10.16 8.97
C PHE A 132 1.06 -9.08 10.05
N ASN A 133 0.46 -7.92 9.86
CA ASN A 133 0.49 -6.81 10.81
C ASN A 133 -0.17 -7.19 12.15
N ARG A 134 -1.27 -7.96 12.09
CA ARG A 134 -1.95 -8.45 13.31
C ARG A 134 -1.04 -9.35 14.15
N LYS A 135 -0.32 -10.25 13.50
CA LYS A 135 0.64 -11.13 14.20
C LYS A 135 1.76 -10.32 14.84
N GLU A 136 2.32 -9.36 14.12
CA GLU A 136 3.35 -8.45 14.64
C GLU A 136 2.84 -7.71 15.89
N LEU A 137 1.62 -7.18 15.88
CA LEU A 137 1.02 -6.51 17.06
C LEU A 137 0.86 -7.46 18.26
N LEU A 138 0.43 -8.70 18.04
CA LEU A 138 0.31 -9.69 19.11
C LEU A 138 1.69 -10.06 19.70
N GLU A 139 2.71 -10.22 18.85
CA GLU A 139 4.09 -10.49 19.26
C GLU A 139 4.68 -9.32 20.08
N LEU A 140 4.30 -8.09 19.76
CA LEU A 140 4.67 -6.89 20.52
C LEU A 140 3.93 -6.76 21.86
N GLY A 141 2.89 -7.57 22.11
CA GLY A 141 2.17 -7.61 23.39
C GLY A 141 0.82 -6.88 23.40
N PHE A 142 0.28 -6.45 22.27
CA PHE A 142 -1.09 -5.95 22.22
C PHE A 142 -2.08 -7.07 22.57
N HIS A 143 -2.90 -6.87 23.59
CA HIS A 143 -3.79 -7.91 24.12
C HIS A 143 -4.93 -8.25 23.16
N ARG A 144 -5.39 -7.30 22.36
CA ARG A 144 -6.44 -7.48 21.38
C ARG A 144 -6.04 -6.82 20.05
N ALA A 145 -5.78 -7.65 19.05
CA ALA A 145 -5.48 -7.23 17.70
C ALA A 145 -6.40 -7.94 16.70
N GLU A 146 -7.02 -7.19 15.80
CA GLU A 146 -7.95 -7.68 14.79
C GLU A 146 -7.53 -7.21 13.40
N VAL A 147 -7.80 -8.03 12.36
CA VAL A 147 -7.53 -7.63 10.97
C VAL A 147 -8.63 -6.70 10.49
N PHE A 148 -8.25 -5.52 10.08
CA PHE A 148 -9.11 -4.52 9.49
C PHE A 148 -8.47 -4.00 8.20
N PRO A 149 -8.75 -4.64 7.05
CA PRO A 149 -8.17 -4.25 5.78
C PRO A 149 -8.51 -2.80 5.41
N LEU A 150 -7.68 -2.22 4.56
CA LEU A 150 -7.91 -0.87 4.04
C LEU A 150 -9.29 -0.75 3.37
N PHE A 151 -9.96 0.37 3.56
CA PHE A 151 -11.12 0.70 2.76
C PHE A 151 -10.71 0.96 1.31
N ILE A 152 -11.35 0.26 0.38
CA ILE A 152 -11.10 0.39 -1.04
C ILE A 152 -12.35 0.99 -1.69
N ASP A 153 -12.21 2.22 -2.20
CA ASP A 153 -13.26 2.86 -2.99
C ASP A 153 -13.25 2.30 -4.42
N PHE A 154 -14.03 1.26 -4.66
CA PHE A 154 -14.12 0.65 -6.00
C PHE A 154 -14.73 1.59 -7.06
N GLU A 155 -15.49 2.60 -6.66
CA GLU A 155 -16.11 3.54 -7.59
C GLU A 155 -15.07 4.48 -8.24
N ARG A 156 -13.99 4.81 -7.53
CA ARG A 156 -12.92 5.66 -8.09
C ARG A 156 -12.28 5.04 -9.33
N TYR A 157 -12.18 3.70 -9.39
CA TYR A 157 -11.55 2.98 -10.51
C TYR A 157 -12.45 2.84 -11.73
N LYS A 158 -13.71 3.32 -11.68
CA LYS A 158 -14.61 3.38 -12.84
C LYS A 158 -14.39 4.61 -13.70
N LYS A 159 -13.58 5.58 -13.25
CA LYS A 159 -13.21 6.74 -14.05
C LYS A 159 -12.52 6.32 -15.35
N PRO A 160 -12.65 7.12 -16.43
CA PRO A 160 -11.98 6.83 -17.69
C PRO A 160 -10.45 6.86 -17.53
N ALA A 161 -9.77 5.93 -18.16
CA ALA A 161 -8.32 5.94 -18.26
C ALA A 161 -7.86 6.99 -19.29
N SER A 162 -6.63 7.51 -19.16
CA SER A 162 -6.02 8.43 -20.12
C SER A 162 -5.78 7.75 -21.47
N ASN A 163 -6.49 8.19 -22.51
CA ASN A 163 -6.27 7.68 -23.86
C ASN A 163 -4.85 7.95 -24.36
N PHE A 164 -4.28 9.12 -24.04
CA PHE A 164 -2.92 9.48 -24.42
C PHE A 164 -1.91 8.46 -23.87
N MET A 165 -1.96 8.18 -22.56
CA MET A 165 -1.05 7.22 -21.94
C MET A 165 -1.28 5.79 -22.46
N TYR A 166 -2.54 5.40 -22.68
CA TYR A 166 -2.85 4.09 -23.23
C TYR A 166 -2.25 3.90 -24.62
N GLU A 167 -2.48 4.83 -25.55
CA GLU A 167 -1.94 4.74 -26.93
C GLU A 167 -0.41 4.88 -26.97
N PHE A 168 0.18 5.69 -26.06
CA PHE A 168 1.64 5.85 -25.97
C PHE A 168 2.36 4.55 -25.61
N PHE A 169 1.76 3.75 -24.71
CA PHE A 169 2.35 2.49 -24.25
C PHE A 169 1.82 1.24 -24.99
N ARG A 170 0.81 1.41 -25.87
CA ARG A 170 0.22 0.35 -26.68
C ARG A 170 1.11 0.04 -27.89
N GLU A 171 2.25 -0.54 -27.66
CA GLU A 171 3.16 -1.04 -28.68
C GLU A 171 3.20 -2.57 -28.64
N ASP A 172 3.82 -3.17 -29.65
CA ASP A 172 4.08 -4.62 -29.69
C ASP A 172 5.29 -4.98 -28.78
N ARG A 173 5.12 -4.71 -27.48
CA ARG A 173 6.10 -4.99 -26.43
C ARG A 173 5.40 -5.63 -25.23
N THR A 174 6.08 -6.53 -24.55
CA THR A 174 5.63 -7.00 -23.24
C THR A 174 5.81 -5.90 -22.22
N ASN A 175 4.71 -5.32 -21.72
CA ASN A 175 4.73 -4.29 -20.67
C ASN A 175 4.62 -4.94 -19.30
N VAL A 176 5.68 -4.82 -18.50
CA VAL A 176 5.73 -5.24 -17.09
C VAL A 176 5.52 -4.01 -16.21
N LEU A 177 4.50 -4.02 -15.38
CA LEU A 177 4.14 -2.88 -14.51
C LEU A 177 4.57 -3.12 -13.08
N PHE A 178 5.11 -2.08 -12.46
CA PHE A 178 5.26 -1.95 -11.03
C PHE A 178 4.67 -0.60 -10.57
N VAL A 179 3.87 -0.61 -9.51
CA VAL A 179 3.31 0.59 -8.87
C VAL A 179 3.66 0.59 -7.40
N GLY A 180 4.24 1.69 -6.92
CA GLY A 180 4.60 1.83 -5.52
C GLY A 180 5.67 2.89 -5.24
N ARG A 181 5.94 3.14 -3.97
CA ARG A 181 7.03 4.03 -3.58
C ARG A 181 8.38 3.50 -4.06
N ILE A 182 9.25 4.38 -4.54
CA ILE A 182 10.61 4.00 -4.97
C ILE A 182 11.51 3.97 -3.73
N VAL A 183 11.50 2.82 -3.03
CA VAL A 183 12.23 2.58 -1.78
C VAL A 183 12.82 1.16 -1.76
N PRO A 184 13.92 0.92 -1.01
CA PRO A 184 14.72 -0.31 -1.13
C PRO A 184 13.98 -1.62 -0.84
N ASN A 185 13.01 -1.61 0.08
CA ASN A 185 12.20 -2.82 0.37
C ASN A 185 11.32 -3.26 -0.81
N LYS A 186 11.14 -2.40 -1.82
CA LYS A 186 10.39 -2.73 -3.05
C LYS A 186 11.24 -3.47 -4.08
N LYS A 187 12.56 -3.55 -3.89
CA LYS A 187 13.50 -4.33 -4.71
C LYS A 187 13.39 -4.06 -6.21
N ILE A 188 13.29 -2.77 -6.55
CA ILE A 188 13.17 -2.33 -7.95
C ILE A 188 14.45 -2.68 -8.74
N ASP A 189 15.59 -2.73 -8.06
CA ASP A 189 16.86 -3.21 -8.63
C ASP A 189 16.74 -4.66 -9.14
N GLU A 190 15.97 -5.52 -8.48
CA GLU A 190 15.73 -6.89 -8.94
C GLU A 190 14.80 -6.93 -10.16
N LEU A 191 13.79 -6.05 -10.22
CA LEU A 191 12.95 -5.89 -11.41
C LEU A 191 13.79 -5.52 -12.64
N ILE A 192 14.72 -4.58 -12.48
CA ILE A 192 15.64 -4.15 -13.55
C ILE A 192 16.48 -5.34 -14.05
N LYS A 193 17.01 -6.17 -13.14
CA LYS A 193 17.77 -7.38 -13.50
C LYS A 193 16.93 -8.38 -14.27
N VAL A 194 15.66 -8.56 -13.88
CA VAL A 194 14.70 -9.45 -14.59
C VAL A 194 14.47 -8.94 -16.01
N ILE A 195 14.26 -7.64 -16.20
CA ILE A 195 14.04 -7.06 -17.53
C ILE A 195 15.29 -7.15 -18.41
N PHE A 196 16.47 -6.95 -17.82
CA PHE A 196 17.73 -7.18 -18.55
C PHE A 196 17.88 -8.63 -19.03
N TYR A 197 17.57 -9.61 -18.16
CA TYR A 197 17.56 -11.02 -18.54
C TYR A 197 16.55 -11.28 -19.66
N TYR A 198 15.32 -10.82 -19.50
CA TYR A 198 14.25 -10.97 -20.48
C TYR A 198 14.64 -10.41 -21.86
N LYS A 199 15.13 -9.17 -21.88
CA LYS A 199 15.63 -8.51 -23.09
C LYS A 199 16.72 -9.32 -23.80
N LYS A 200 17.65 -9.85 -23.03
CA LYS A 200 18.85 -10.52 -23.57
C LYS A 200 18.59 -11.95 -24.03
N TYR A 201 17.74 -12.69 -23.34
CA TYR A 201 17.61 -14.15 -23.54
C TYR A 201 16.24 -14.60 -24.01
N ILE A 202 15.18 -13.78 -23.87
CA ILE A 202 13.80 -14.15 -24.23
C ILE A 202 13.33 -13.32 -25.43
N SER A 203 13.17 -12.00 -25.25
CA SER A 203 12.71 -11.09 -26.30
C SER A 203 13.21 -9.66 -26.05
N PRO A 204 13.75 -8.98 -27.09
CA PRO A 204 14.14 -7.57 -26.97
C PRO A 204 12.92 -6.63 -26.85
N LEU A 205 11.72 -7.10 -27.15
CA LEU A 205 10.49 -6.33 -27.11
C LEU A 205 9.85 -6.42 -25.71
N VAL A 206 10.50 -5.83 -24.72
CA VAL A 206 10.03 -5.76 -23.33
C VAL A 206 10.19 -4.35 -22.78
N ARG A 207 9.32 -3.96 -21.86
CA ARG A 207 9.37 -2.69 -21.15
C ARG A 207 8.98 -2.89 -19.68
N LEU A 208 9.76 -2.28 -18.77
CA LEU A 208 9.40 -2.12 -17.36
C LEU A 208 8.88 -0.71 -17.14
N ILE A 209 7.65 -0.61 -16.67
CA ILE A 209 7.00 0.65 -16.31
C ILE A 209 6.96 0.74 -14.78
N ILE A 210 7.60 1.75 -14.22
CA ILE A 210 7.70 1.97 -12.78
C ILE A 210 6.97 3.26 -12.43
N VAL A 211 5.83 3.11 -11.75
CA VAL A 211 5.00 4.24 -11.28
C VAL A 211 5.30 4.51 -9.82
N GLY A 212 5.76 5.72 -9.50
CA GLY A 212 6.01 6.13 -8.12
C GLY A 212 6.88 7.37 -8.00
N LYS A 213 6.78 8.06 -6.87
CA LYS A 213 7.56 9.29 -6.62
C LYS A 213 9.06 8.99 -6.57
N THR A 214 9.82 9.53 -7.51
CA THR A 214 11.29 9.40 -7.58
C THR A 214 12.00 10.23 -6.51
N SER A 215 11.36 11.28 -6.03
CA SER A 215 11.90 12.17 -5.00
C SER A 215 11.83 11.62 -3.57
N SER A 216 11.16 10.50 -3.34
CA SER A 216 11.01 9.92 -1.99
C SER A 216 12.34 9.50 -1.38
N LEU A 217 13.24 8.95 -2.17
CA LEU A 217 14.58 8.51 -1.74
C LEU A 217 15.58 8.69 -2.90
N PRO A 218 16.09 9.93 -3.11
CA PRO A 218 16.87 10.27 -4.30
C PRO A 218 18.12 9.39 -4.52
N LYS A 219 18.80 9.00 -3.43
CA LYS A 219 20.01 8.15 -3.52
C LYS A 219 19.68 6.75 -4.03
N TYR A 220 18.56 6.17 -3.60
CA TYR A 220 18.11 4.87 -4.13
C TYR A 220 17.66 5.00 -5.59
N TYR A 221 16.86 6.01 -5.91
CA TYR A 221 16.47 6.27 -7.29
C TYR A 221 17.68 6.42 -8.21
N GLN A 222 18.70 7.20 -7.81
CA GLN A 222 19.92 7.36 -8.60
C GLN A 222 20.65 6.02 -8.80
N SER A 223 20.71 5.16 -7.78
CA SER A 223 21.31 3.83 -7.93
C SER A 223 20.55 2.94 -8.93
N LEU A 224 19.23 3.08 -9.04
CA LEU A 224 18.43 2.36 -10.03
C LEU A 224 18.68 2.87 -11.45
N VAL A 225 18.83 4.17 -11.63
CA VAL A 225 19.19 4.78 -12.92
C VAL A 225 20.58 4.30 -13.37
N CYS A 226 21.57 4.36 -12.47
CA CYS A 226 22.91 3.83 -12.76
C CYS A 226 22.87 2.34 -13.15
N LEU A 227 22.08 1.53 -12.43
CA LEU A 227 21.94 0.10 -12.74
C LEU A 227 21.31 -0.14 -14.13
N ALA A 228 20.31 0.67 -14.50
CA ALA A 228 19.70 0.61 -15.83
C ALA A 228 20.73 0.96 -16.92
N ASP A 229 21.54 1.99 -16.71
CA ASP A 229 22.62 2.39 -17.62
C ASP A 229 23.69 1.31 -17.76
N GLU A 230 24.11 0.67 -16.65
CA GLU A 230 25.06 -0.44 -16.65
C GLU A 230 24.55 -1.64 -17.49
N PHE A 231 23.23 -1.85 -17.51
CA PHE A 231 22.58 -2.89 -18.30
C PHE A 231 22.20 -2.45 -19.71
N TYR A 232 22.58 -1.24 -20.11
CA TYR A 232 22.24 -0.68 -21.42
C TYR A 232 20.72 -0.71 -21.70
N LEU A 233 19.92 -0.45 -20.68
CA LEU A 233 18.48 -0.32 -20.80
C LEU A 233 18.15 1.15 -21.14
N ASN A 234 17.53 1.35 -22.27
CA ASN A 234 17.14 2.69 -22.72
C ASN A 234 15.74 3.10 -22.17
N PRO A 235 15.32 4.38 -22.32
CA PRO A 235 14.03 4.85 -21.83
C PRO A 235 12.79 4.14 -22.40
N GLU A 236 12.92 3.44 -23.54
CA GLU A 236 11.83 2.63 -24.09
C GLU A 236 11.70 1.27 -23.40
N GLU A 237 12.74 0.81 -22.73
CA GLU A 237 12.84 -0.49 -22.06
C GLU A 237 12.64 -0.38 -20.55
N ILE A 238 12.96 0.78 -19.96
CA ILE A 238 12.70 1.10 -18.56
C ILE A 238 12.16 2.53 -18.46
N CYS A 239 10.96 2.69 -17.92
CA CYS A 239 10.28 3.96 -17.79
C CYS A 239 9.95 4.25 -16.33
N PHE A 240 10.58 5.26 -15.75
CA PHE A 240 10.20 5.83 -14.46
C PHE A 240 9.21 6.99 -14.69
N THR A 241 7.93 6.75 -14.48
CA THR A 241 6.91 7.78 -14.76
C THR A 241 6.89 8.92 -13.75
N GLY A 242 7.43 8.68 -12.55
CA GLY A 242 7.23 9.59 -11.43
C GLY A 242 5.82 9.48 -10.85
N HIS A 243 5.33 10.57 -10.27
CA HIS A 243 3.95 10.68 -9.80
C HIS A 243 3.06 11.11 -10.97
N ILE A 244 2.02 10.34 -11.23
CA ILE A 244 1.06 10.54 -12.31
C ILE A 244 -0.36 10.62 -11.77
N SER A 245 -1.32 11.06 -12.58
CA SER A 245 -2.73 11.10 -12.22
C SER A 245 -3.35 9.69 -12.14
N ASP A 246 -4.51 9.58 -11.48
CA ASP A 246 -5.26 8.32 -11.42
C ASP A 246 -5.61 7.80 -12.82
N GLU A 247 -6.05 8.69 -13.72
CA GLU A 247 -6.43 8.35 -15.09
C GLU A 247 -5.26 7.82 -15.91
N GLU A 248 -4.06 8.38 -15.71
CA GLU A 248 -2.82 7.90 -16.33
C GLU A 248 -2.41 6.54 -15.73
N MET A 249 -2.49 6.38 -14.41
CA MET A 249 -2.21 5.11 -13.74
C MET A 249 -3.16 4.00 -14.21
N TYR A 250 -4.46 4.29 -14.38
CA TYR A 250 -5.42 3.31 -14.89
C TYR A 250 -5.11 2.89 -16.33
N ALA A 251 -4.61 3.82 -17.15
CA ALA A 251 -4.16 3.49 -18.50
C ALA A 251 -2.99 2.49 -18.48
N LEU A 252 -2.03 2.68 -17.56
CA LEU A 252 -0.88 1.78 -17.41
C LEU A 252 -1.28 0.39 -16.91
N TYR A 253 -2.23 0.29 -15.98
CA TYR A 253 -2.78 -1.01 -15.59
C TYR A 253 -3.46 -1.74 -16.77
N LYS A 254 -4.17 -0.99 -17.64
CA LYS A 254 -4.89 -1.59 -18.79
C LYS A 254 -4.00 -1.99 -19.94
N VAL A 255 -2.88 -1.31 -20.15
CA VAL A 255 -1.98 -1.56 -21.29
C VAL A 255 -0.87 -2.57 -20.95
N SER A 256 -0.73 -2.90 -19.66
CA SER A 256 0.31 -3.82 -19.20
C SER A 256 -0.12 -5.29 -19.30
N ASP A 257 0.86 -6.17 -19.43
CA ASP A 257 0.65 -7.61 -19.56
C ASP A 257 0.80 -8.34 -18.23
N VAL A 258 1.72 -7.89 -17.37
CA VAL A 258 2.00 -8.49 -16.06
C VAL A 258 2.31 -7.40 -15.04
N PHE A 259 1.70 -7.52 -13.87
CA PHE A 259 2.15 -6.79 -12.67
C PHE A 259 3.21 -7.63 -11.96
N LEU A 260 4.42 -7.10 -11.82
CA LEU A 260 5.52 -7.79 -11.16
C LEU A 260 5.96 -7.05 -9.89
N SER A 261 5.94 -7.72 -8.75
CA SER A 261 6.45 -7.19 -7.49
C SER A 261 7.43 -8.16 -6.83
N LEU A 262 8.66 -7.71 -6.63
CA LEU A 262 9.70 -8.43 -5.90
C LEU A 262 9.94 -7.83 -4.51
N SER A 263 8.97 -7.06 -4.00
CA SER A 263 9.01 -6.46 -2.67
C SER A 263 9.35 -7.49 -1.60
N GLU A 264 10.19 -7.12 -0.65
CA GLU A 264 10.53 -7.95 0.53
C GLU A 264 9.74 -7.53 1.77
N HIS A 265 9.03 -6.42 1.69
CA HIS A 265 8.20 -5.96 2.80
C HIS A 265 7.00 -5.15 2.30
N GLU A 266 5.80 -5.62 2.68
CA GLU A 266 4.50 -5.00 2.42
C GLU A 266 3.64 -5.05 3.69
N GLY A 267 2.92 -3.97 3.98
CA GLY A 267 1.91 -3.96 5.05
C GLY A 267 0.53 -4.47 4.61
N PHE A 268 0.16 -4.16 3.35
CA PHE A 268 -1.06 -4.62 2.68
C PHE A 268 -0.82 -4.88 1.20
N GLY A 269 -0.30 -3.89 0.47
CA GLY A 269 -0.05 -3.98 -0.97
C GLY A 269 -1.28 -3.63 -1.82
N LEU A 270 -1.80 -2.41 -1.66
CA LEU A 270 -2.93 -1.91 -2.46
C LEU A 270 -2.77 -2.11 -3.98
N PRO A 271 -1.57 -1.95 -4.59
CA PRO A 271 -1.37 -2.20 -6.02
C PRO A 271 -1.73 -3.62 -6.49
N PHE A 272 -1.72 -4.62 -5.60
CA PHE A 272 -2.22 -5.96 -5.95
C PHE A 272 -3.73 -5.94 -6.17
N VAL A 273 -4.48 -5.23 -5.32
CA VAL A 273 -5.93 -5.12 -5.48
C VAL A 273 -6.27 -4.28 -6.71
N GLU A 274 -5.51 -3.23 -6.98
CA GLU A 274 -5.63 -2.43 -8.20
C GLU A 274 -5.38 -3.29 -9.45
N SER A 275 -4.34 -4.12 -9.45
CA SER A 275 -4.09 -5.07 -10.55
C SER A 275 -5.27 -6.02 -10.77
N MET A 276 -5.90 -6.53 -9.71
CA MET A 276 -7.10 -7.37 -9.80
C MET A 276 -8.29 -6.60 -10.41
N ILE A 277 -8.46 -5.30 -10.07
CA ILE A 277 -9.54 -4.45 -10.60
C ILE A 277 -9.42 -4.30 -12.12
N PHE A 278 -8.19 -4.23 -12.63
CA PHE A 278 -7.91 -4.05 -14.06
C PHE A 278 -7.64 -5.37 -14.80
N ASP A 279 -7.90 -6.52 -14.19
CA ASP A 279 -7.63 -7.85 -14.76
C ASP A 279 -6.17 -8.02 -15.24
N LEU A 280 -5.22 -7.39 -14.56
CA LEU A 280 -3.80 -7.50 -14.84
C LEU A 280 -3.21 -8.68 -14.06
N PRO A 281 -2.68 -9.74 -14.70
CA PRO A 281 -2.08 -10.87 -14.00
C PRO A 281 -0.93 -10.47 -13.10
N ILE A 282 -0.88 -11.06 -11.89
CA ILE A 282 0.07 -10.72 -10.84
C ILE A 282 1.09 -11.84 -10.67
N VAL A 283 2.37 -11.48 -10.69
CA VAL A 283 3.50 -12.28 -10.21
C VAL A 283 4.14 -11.52 -9.04
N ALA A 284 4.21 -12.14 -7.87
CA ALA A 284 4.71 -11.45 -6.69
C ALA A 284 5.59 -12.36 -5.82
N TYR A 285 6.58 -11.77 -5.14
CA TYR A 285 7.37 -12.48 -4.14
C TYR A 285 6.55 -12.75 -2.88
N ASP A 286 6.62 -14.00 -2.40
CA ASP A 286 5.91 -14.47 -1.20
C ASP A 286 6.59 -13.92 0.06
N CYS A 287 6.14 -12.75 0.52
CA CYS A 287 6.68 -12.11 1.72
C CYS A 287 5.60 -11.36 2.50
N THR A 288 5.78 -11.26 3.79
CA THR A 288 5.02 -10.41 4.74
C THR A 288 3.50 -10.44 4.48
N ALA A 289 2.88 -9.33 4.08
CA ALA A 289 1.43 -9.26 3.84
C ALA A 289 1.00 -9.77 2.45
N VAL A 290 1.92 -9.97 1.50
CA VAL A 290 1.58 -10.32 0.10
C VAL A 290 0.68 -11.56 0.00
N PRO A 291 0.98 -12.72 0.63
CA PRO A 291 0.11 -13.89 0.54
C PRO A 291 -1.29 -13.67 1.14
N TYR A 292 -1.40 -12.80 2.16
CA TYR A 292 -2.71 -12.49 2.77
C TYR A 292 -3.57 -11.59 1.89
N THR A 293 -2.96 -10.69 1.14
CA THR A 293 -3.68 -9.83 0.19
C THR A 293 -4.05 -10.60 -1.07
N LEU A 294 -3.11 -11.35 -1.64
CA LEU A 294 -3.36 -12.10 -2.88
C LEU A 294 -4.24 -13.34 -2.64
N GLY A 295 -4.03 -14.09 -1.55
CA GLY A 295 -4.62 -15.43 -1.46
C GLY A 295 -4.18 -16.29 -2.65
N GLU A 296 -5.15 -16.81 -3.41
CA GLU A 296 -4.92 -17.59 -4.64
C GLU A 296 -4.99 -16.73 -5.92
N ALA A 297 -4.98 -15.41 -5.81
CA ALA A 297 -5.25 -14.49 -6.90
C ALA A 297 -4.00 -14.00 -7.63
N GLY A 298 -3.02 -14.86 -7.85
CA GLY A 298 -1.78 -14.52 -8.54
C GLY A 298 -0.77 -15.65 -8.41
N ILE A 299 0.41 -15.45 -8.94
CA ILE A 299 1.52 -16.38 -8.77
C ILE A 299 2.46 -15.87 -7.69
N LEU A 300 2.54 -16.58 -6.58
CA LEU A 300 3.49 -16.34 -5.51
C LEU A 300 4.79 -17.10 -5.77
N ILE A 301 5.89 -16.38 -5.90
CA ILE A 301 7.22 -16.95 -6.08
C ILE A 301 8.01 -16.94 -4.77
N LYS A 302 8.78 -18.00 -4.52
CA LYS A 302 9.64 -18.14 -3.33
C LYS A 302 11.13 -18.04 -3.65
N ASP A 303 11.46 -18.07 -4.93
CA ASP A 303 12.82 -17.99 -5.42
C ASP A 303 12.95 -16.74 -6.32
N LYS A 304 13.95 -15.92 -6.06
CA LYS A 304 14.23 -14.68 -6.78
C LYS A 304 15.27 -14.85 -7.90
N ARG A 305 15.48 -16.06 -8.39
CA ARG A 305 16.34 -16.28 -9.55
C ARG A 305 15.80 -15.52 -10.77
N VAL A 306 16.62 -14.68 -11.31
CA VAL A 306 16.28 -13.76 -12.40
C VAL A 306 15.81 -14.49 -13.66
N ASP A 307 16.48 -15.61 -14.01
CA ASP A 307 16.12 -16.48 -15.12
C ASP A 307 14.72 -17.07 -14.95
N TYR A 308 14.44 -17.65 -13.79
CA TYR A 308 13.13 -18.22 -13.47
C TYR A 308 12.01 -17.17 -13.55
N ILE A 309 12.25 -15.97 -12.99
CA ILE A 309 11.24 -14.90 -13.00
C ILE A 309 11.02 -14.38 -14.42
N GLY A 310 12.09 -14.20 -15.20
CA GLY A 310 12.00 -13.73 -16.58
C GLY A 310 11.17 -14.68 -17.47
N GLU A 311 11.43 -15.98 -17.38
CA GLU A 311 10.66 -17.00 -18.10
C GLU A 311 9.19 -17.04 -17.62
N LEU A 312 8.96 -16.94 -16.30
CA LEU A 312 7.60 -16.91 -15.76
C LEU A 312 6.81 -15.70 -16.26
N VAL A 313 7.43 -14.52 -16.27
CA VAL A 313 6.82 -13.29 -16.80
C VAL A 313 6.46 -13.48 -18.28
N HIS A 314 7.35 -14.10 -19.08
CA HIS A 314 7.06 -14.39 -20.48
C HIS A 314 5.86 -15.31 -20.64
N ILE A 315 5.81 -16.40 -19.88
CA ILE A 315 4.69 -17.36 -19.94
C ILE A 315 3.38 -16.67 -19.55
N VAL A 316 3.36 -15.91 -18.43
CA VAL A 316 2.16 -15.20 -17.95
C VAL A 316 1.68 -14.16 -18.97
N ALA A 317 2.59 -13.49 -19.66
CA ALA A 317 2.25 -12.48 -20.66
C ALA A 317 1.65 -13.11 -21.95
N HIS A 318 2.09 -14.32 -22.36
CA HIS A 318 1.80 -14.87 -23.70
C HIS A 318 0.92 -16.14 -23.69
N ASP A 319 0.79 -16.84 -22.55
CA ASP A 319 -0.12 -17.98 -22.45
C ASP A 319 -1.54 -17.50 -22.06
N ASN A 320 -2.40 -17.37 -23.04
CA ASN A 320 -3.77 -16.88 -22.84
C ASN A 320 -4.56 -17.76 -21.85
N LYS A 321 -4.34 -19.08 -21.84
CA LYS A 321 -5.07 -19.98 -20.94
C LYS A 321 -4.66 -19.77 -19.49
N LEU A 322 -3.36 -19.69 -19.23
CA LEU A 322 -2.84 -19.39 -17.89
C LEU A 322 -3.30 -18.00 -17.43
N ARG A 323 -3.24 -17.01 -18.33
CA ARG A 323 -3.71 -15.64 -18.06
C ARG A 323 -5.18 -15.62 -17.63
N GLU A 324 -6.05 -16.32 -18.34
CA GLU A 324 -7.48 -16.42 -18.00
C GLU A 324 -7.71 -17.11 -16.64
N GLU A 325 -6.93 -18.13 -16.32
CA GLU A 325 -6.99 -18.81 -15.01
C GLU A 325 -6.60 -17.88 -13.86
N ILE A 326 -5.50 -17.13 -14.00
CA ILE A 326 -5.06 -16.14 -13.02
C ILE A 326 -6.15 -15.07 -12.83
N ILE A 327 -6.64 -14.46 -13.90
CA ILE A 327 -7.67 -13.41 -13.85
C ILE A 327 -8.95 -13.94 -13.19
N ARG A 328 -9.33 -15.19 -13.43
CA ARG A 328 -10.49 -15.80 -12.76
C ARG A 328 -10.30 -15.87 -11.26
N GLY A 329 -9.11 -16.27 -10.79
CA GLY A 329 -8.72 -16.26 -9.39
C GLY A 329 -8.76 -14.84 -8.79
N GLN A 330 -8.21 -13.86 -9.53
CA GLN A 330 -8.23 -12.45 -9.13
C GLN A 330 -9.64 -11.89 -8.98
N ARG A 331 -10.55 -12.17 -9.92
CA ARG A 331 -11.96 -11.75 -9.83
C ARG A 331 -12.68 -12.37 -8.64
N LYS A 332 -12.36 -13.64 -8.31
CA LYS A 332 -12.88 -14.30 -7.09
C LYS A 332 -12.39 -13.55 -5.85
N ARG A 333 -11.09 -13.28 -5.76
CA ARG A 333 -10.49 -12.56 -4.63
C ARG A 333 -11.04 -11.15 -4.49
N LEU A 334 -11.19 -10.44 -5.61
CA LEU A 334 -11.77 -9.10 -5.64
C LEU A 334 -13.22 -9.08 -5.13
N LYS A 335 -13.99 -10.13 -5.43
CA LYS A 335 -15.33 -10.29 -4.87
C LYS A 335 -15.29 -10.45 -3.36
N GLU A 336 -14.33 -11.20 -2.82
CA GLU A 336 -14.17 -11.33 -1.36
C GLU A 336 -13.93 -9.95 -0.72
N PHE A 337 -13.08 -9.07 -1.30
CA PHE A 337 -12.89 -7.70 -0.82
C PHE A 337 -14.17 -6.86 -0.90
N LYS A 338 -14.96 -6.98 -1.97
CA LYS A 338 -16.22 -6.25 -2.13
C LYS A 338 -17.31 -6.73 -1.17
N ASP A 339 -17.33 -8.04 -0.87
CA ASP A 339 -18.29 -8.66 0.02
C ASP A 339 -17.92 -8.47 1.50
N LEU A 340 -16.71 -7.95 1.81
CA LEU A 340 -16.33 -7.60 3.17
C LEU A 340 -17.22 -6.47 3.68
N GLU A 341 -18.04 -6.79 4.67
CA GLU A 341 -18.88 -5.81 5.38
C GLU A 341 -18.03 -5.01 6.39
N LEU A 342 -17.00 -4.28 5.88
CA LEU A 342 -16.03 -3.56 6.72
C LEU A 342 -16.70 -2.61 7.71
N GLU A 343 -17.81 -1.97 7.31
CA GLU A 343 -18.58 -1.11 8.20
C GLU A 343 -19.15 -1.88 9.39
N LYS A 344 -19.77 -3.04 9.14
CA LYS A 344 -20.30 -3.88 10.22
C LYS A 344 -19.17 -4.43 11.10
N PHE A 345 -18.07 -4.83 10.47
CA PHE A 345 -16.91 -5.32 11.20
C PHE A 345 -16.34 -4.22 12.11
N LEU A 346 -16.13 -3.00 11.61
CA LEU A 346 -15.65 -1.86 12.38
C LEU A 346 -16.51 -1.61 13.61
N LEU A 347 -17.82 -1.51 13.42
CA LEU A 347 -18.76 -1.27 14.52
C LEU A 347 -18.74 -2.40 15.56
N LYS A 348 -18.75 -3.65 15.10
CA LYS A 348 -18.66 -4.83 15.97
C LYS A 348 -17.35 -4.87 16.77
N SER A 349 -16.22 -4.50 16.15
CA SER A 349 -14.93 -4.44 16.85
C SER A 349 -14.92 -3.38 17.96
N LEU A 350 -15.71 -2.31 17.79
CA LEU A 350 -15.85 -1.24 18.77
C LEU A 350 -16.98 -1.50 19.81
N ASP A 351 -17.89 -2.45 19.58
CA ASP A 351 -19.07 -2.69 20.47
C ASP A 351 -18.70 -2.86 21.95
N ASN A 352 -17.60 -3.55 22.25
CA ASN A 352 -17.13 -3.72 23.62
C ASN A 352 -16.49 -2.44 24.22
N LEU A 353 -16.31 -1.42 23.40
CA LEU A 353 -15.80 -0.11 23.81
C LEU A 353 -16.90 0.95 23.84
N ILE A 354 -18.01 0.72 23.19
CA ILE A 354 -19.23 1.55 23.20
C ILE A 354 -20.06 1.16 24.41
#